data_1a02326a8306b4aae232a063532a635f
#
_entry.id   1a02326a8306b4aae232a063532a635f
#
_cell.length_a   1.000
_cell.length_b   1.000
_cell.length_c   1.000
_cell.angle_alpha   90.00
_cell.angle_beta   90.00
_cell.angle_gamma   90.00
#
_symmetry.space_group_name_H-M   'P 1'
#
loop_
_entity.id
_entity.type
_entity.pdbx_description
1 polymer ?
#
loop_
_entity_poly.entity_id
_entity_poly.type
_entity_poly.pdbx_seq_one_letter_code
_entity_poly.pdbx_strand_id
1 'polypeptide(L)'
;MSFKEFILAVGEKGLHEALRSQDYELINAYAGKYTDLLKKYYYVGGMPEVVQTYIDSDDLFEVREIQNNLLQYYEEDFSKHAPKEVVPRIMMVWNSIPSQLAKENRKFMYGALREGARAKDFELAIQWLEDAGLILKSYRVSKPDIPLIAYMEMNSFKMFMFDVGLLTAKAGLSARLLLEGS
;
A
#
# COMPACT_ATOMS: atom_id res chain seq x y z
N MET A 1 -8.14 -5.78 -3.86
CA MET A 1 -9.15 -6.30 -2.89
C MET A 1 -8.84 -5.77 -1.50
N SER A 2 -9.87 -5.49 -0.70
CA SER A 2 -9.75 -5.18 0.72
C SER A 2 -9.47 -6.43 1.56
N PHE A 3 -9.06 -6.26 2.82
CA PHE A 3 -8.87 -7.40 3.74
C PHE A 3 -10.14 -8.26 3.90
N LYS A 4 -11.34 -7.65 3.92
CA LYS A 4 -12.59 -8.39 3.98
C LYS A 4 -12.80 -9.31 2.76
N GLU A 5 -12.50 -8.79 1.57
CA GLU A 5 -12.58 -9.57 0.33
C GLU A 5 -11.52 -10.67 0.26
N PHE A 6 -10.31 -10.39 0.78
CA PHE A 6 -9.27 -11.41 0.91
C PHE A 6 -9.69 -12.57 1.80
N ILE A 7 -10.27 -12.31 2.98
CA ILE A 7 -10.80 -13.34 3.88
C ILE A 7 -11.83 -14.21 3.16
N LEU A 8 -12.72 -13.61 2.37
CA LEU A 8 -13.70 -14.35 1.58
C LEU A 8 -13.03 -15.20 0.50
N ALA A 9 -12.05 -14.63 -0.20
CA ALA A 9 -11.33 -15.29 -1.29
C ALA A 9 -10.56 -16.53 -0.82
N VAL A 10 -9.95 -16.48 0.36
CA VAL A 10 -9.25 -17.64 0.97
C VAL A 10 -10.21 -18.64 1.65
N GLY A 11 -11.53 -18.51 1.43
CA GLY A 11 -12.52 -19.48 1.87
C GLY A 11 -13.06 -19.31 3.29
N GLU A 12 -12.65 -18.30 4.02
CA GLU A 12 -13.04 -18.06 5.42
C GLU A 12 -14.41 -17.35 5.54
N LYS A 13 -15.47 -17.94 4.99
CA LYS A 13 -16.80 -17.36 4.86
C LYS A 13 -17.40 -16.95 6.21
N GLY A 14 -17.23 -17.73 7.28
CA GLY A 14 -17.74 -17.42 8.61
C GLY A 14 -17.10 -16.19 9.21
N LEU A 15 -15.78 -16.03 9.06
CA LEU A 15 -15.04 -14.86 9.52
C LEU A 15 -15.40 -13.61 8.70
N HIS A 16 -15.56 -13.76 7.38
CA HIS A 16 -16.03 -12.68 6.52
C HIS A 16 -17.41 -12.18 6.96
N GLU A 17 -18.36 -13.08 7.24
CA GLU A 17 -19.71 -12.72 7.69
C GLU A 17 -19.70 -12.02 9.05
N ALA A 18 -18.88 -12.49 9.99
CA ALA A 18 -18.72 -11.83 11.29
C ALA A 18 -18.21 -10.38 11.16
N LEU A 19 -17.24 -10.12 10.26
CA LEU A 19 -16.80 -8.75 9.95
C LEU A 19 -17.89 -7.94 9.25
N ARG A 20 -18.70 -8.56 8.40
CA ARG A 20 -19.77 -7.87 7.67
C ARG A 20 -20.90 -7.45 8.60
N SER A 21 -21.31 -8.35 9.52
CA SER A 21 -22.36 -8.12 10.50
C SER A 21 -21.91 -7.36 11.74
N GLN A 22 -20.59 -7.09 11.88
CA GLN A 22 -19.97 -6.48 13.06
C GLN A 22 -20.24 -7.28 14.36
N ASP A 23 -20.21 -8.62 14.25
CA ASP A 23 -20.32 -9.50 15.41
C ASP A 23 -19.00 -9.47 16.21
N TYR A 24 -18.93 -8.52 17.15
CA TYR A 24 -17.72 -8.30 17.94
C TYR A 24 -17.40 -9.46 18.90
N GLU A 25 -18.39 -10.23 19.34
CA GLU A 25 -18.15 -11.41 20.19
C GLU A 25 -17.40 -12.49 19.38
N LEU A 26 -17.89 -12.79 18.19
CA LEU A 26 -17.28 -13.75 17.30
C LEU A 26 -15.90 -13.26 16.78
N ILE A 27 -15.78 -11.96 16.44
CA ILE A 27 -14.51 -11.36 16.04
C ILE A 27 -13.47 -11.51 17.14
N ASN A 28 -13.82 -11.22 18.40
CA ASN A 28 -12.91 -11.36 19.53
C ASN A 28 -12.55 -12.83 19.82
N ALA A 29 -13.51 -13.74 19.71
CA ALA A 29 -13.26 -15.18 19.88
C ALA A 29 -12.23 -15.72 18.87
N TYR A 30 -12.19 -15.18 17.65
CA TYR A 30 -11.26 -15.57 16.59
C TYR A 30 -10.16 -14.55 16.32
N ALA A 31 -9.84 -13.67 17.29
CA ALA A 31 -8.85 -12.60 17.11
C ALA A 31 -7.48 -13.09 16.63
N GLY A 32 -7.01 -14.24 17.13
CA GLY A 32 -5.76 -14.87 16.66
C GLY A 32 -5.81 -15.20 15.18
N LYS A 33 -6.89 -15.83 14.72
CA LYS A 33 -7.07 -16.22 13.31
C LYS A 33 -7.16 -14.97 12.39
N TYR A 34 -7.84 -13.92 12.82
CA TYR A 34 -7.84 -12.65 12.09
C TYR A 34 -6.47 -12.02 12.01
N THR A 35 -5.68 -12.09 13.08
CA THR A 35 -4.31 -11.59 13.10
C THR A 35 -3.41 -12.35 12.12
N ASP A 36 -3.52 -13.67 12.07
CA ASP A 36 -2.75 -14.50 11.13
C ASP A 36 -3.14 -14.22 9.67
N LEU A 37 -4.44 -14.11 9.39
CA LEU A 37 -4.94 -13.72 8.07
C LEU A 37 -4.51 -12.30 7.68
N LEU A 38 -4.48 -11.36 8.63
CA LEU A 38 -4.03 -10.00 8.38
C LEU A 38 -2.53 -9.96 8.06
N LYS A 39 -1.70 -10.75 8.74
CA LYS A 39 -0.28 -10.90 8.41
C LYS A 39 -0.09 -11.47 6.99
N LYS A 40 -0.87 -12.49 6.62
CA LYS A 40 -0.87 -13.04 5.27
C LYS A 40 -1.28 -11.97 4.24
N TYR A 41 -2.35 -11.23 4.52
CA TYR A 41 -2.79 -10.12 3.66
C TYR A 41 -1.73 -9.02 3.52
N TYR A 42 -0.96 -8.70 4.56
CA TYR A 42 0.14 -7.76 4.44
C TYR A 42 1.23 -8.24 3.50
N TYR A 43 1.43 -9.55 3.37
CA TYR A 43 2.40 -10.11 2.44
C TYR A 43 1.82 -10.26 1.03
N VAL A 44 0.64 -10.86 0.90
CA VAL A 44 -0.01 -11.16 -0.40
C VAL A 44 -0.58 -9.90 -1.04
N GLY A 45 -1.20 -9.02 -0.24
CA GLY A 45 -1.93 -7.85 -0.74
C GLY A 45 -3.32 -8.17 -1.26
N GLY A 46 -3.84 -7.24 -2.05
CA GLY A 46 -5.18 -7.32 -2.63
C GLY A 46 -5.21 -7.32 -4.16
N MET A 47 -4.06 -7.51 -4.83
CA MET A 47 -4.02 -7.64 -6.29
C MET A 47 -4.65 -8.98 -6.70
N PRO A 48 -5.66 -8.98 -7.60
CA PRO A 48 -6.42 -10.20 -7.93
C PRO A 48 -5.54 -11.36 -8.39
N GLU A 49 -4.58 -11.12 -9.29
CA GLU A 49 -3.65 -12.12 -9.79
C GLU A 49 -2.80 -12.72 -8.65
N VAL A 50 -2.27 -11.86 -7.77
CA VAL A 50 -1.45 -12.30 -6.63
C VAL A 50 -2.26 -13.15 -5.65
N VAL A 51 -3.49 -12.73 -5.34
CA VAL A 51 -4.38 -13.49 -4.45
C VAL A 51 -4.78 -14.82 -5.07
N GLN A 52 -5.04 -14.86 -6.38
CA GLN A 52 -5.35 -16.11 -7.09
C GLN A 52 -4.16 -17.07 -7.03
N THR A 53 -2.95 -16.60 -7.33
CA THR A 53 -1.72 -17.40 -7.22
C THR A 53 -1.56 -17.97 -5.82
N TYR A 54 -1.76 -17.14 -4.78
CA TYR A 54 -1.69 -17.59 -3.39
C TYR A 54 -2.73 -18.70 -3.08
N ILE A 55 -3.96 -18.58 -3.57
CA ILE A 55 -5.02 -19.59 -3.35
C ILE A 55 -4.68 -20.91 -4.06
N ASP A 56 -4.13 -20.84 -5.26
CA ASP A 56 -3.88 -22.00 -6.10
C ASP A 56 -2.63 -22.79 -5.68
N SER A 57 -1.56 -22.09 -5.24
CA SER A 57 -0.27 -22.73 -4.96
C SER A 57 0.11 -22.76 -3.47
N ASP A 58 -0.43 -21.86 -2.64
CA ASP A 58 0.03 -21.58 -1.25
C ASP A 58 1.56 -21.31 -1.16
N ASP A 59 2.18 -20.95 -2.30
CA ASP A 59 3.62 -20.68 -2.40
C ASP A 59 3.90 -19.17 -2.34
N LEU A 60 4.47 -18.76 -1.22
CA LEU A 60 4.81 -17.36 -0.99
C LEU A 60 5.98 -16.86 -1.85
N PHE A 61 6.78 -17.77 -2.40
CA PHE A 61 7.84 -17.40 -3.34
C PHE A 61 7.24 -17.03 -4.69
N GLU A 62 6.33 -17.84 -5.22
CA GLU A 62 5.59 -17.56 -6.45
C GLU A 62 4.78 -16.26 -6.35
N VAL A 63 4.11 -16.05 -5.22
CA VAL A 63 3.43 -14.78 -4.90
C VAL A 63 4.39 -13.59 -5.04
N ARG A 64 5.60 -13.68 -4.51
CA ARG A 64 6.60 -12.61 -4.59
C ARG A 64 7.09 -12.37 -6.03
N GLU A 65 7.23 -13.41 -6.83
CA GLU A 65 7.59 -13.27 -8.25
C GLU A 65 6.53 -12.49 -9.02
N ILE A 66 5.25 -12.82 -8.85
CA ILE A 66 4.15 -12.08 -9.48
C ILE A 66 4.12 -10.62 -9.02
N GLN A 67 4.31 -10.35 -7.74
CA GLN A 67 4.36 -8.98 -7.23
C GLN A 67 5.51 -8.17 -7.84
N ASN A 68 6.69 -8.77 -7.99
CA ASN A 68 7.85 -8.12 -8.61
C ASN A 68 7.59 -7.83 -10.10
N ASN A 69 6.97 -8.77 -10.82
CA ASN A 69 6.59 -8.56 -12.21
C ASN A 69 5.58 -7.40 -12.35
N LEU A 70 4.56 -7.33 -11.47
CA LEU A 70 3.60 -6.24 -11.46
C LEU A 70 4.29 -4.89 -11.20
N LEU A 71 5.22 -4.81 -10.23
CA LEU A 71 6.00 -3.60 -9.96
C LEU A 71 6.80 -3.16 -11.18
N GLN A 72 7.44 -4.10 -11.87
CA GLN A 72 8.17 -3.81 -13.10
C GLN A 72 7.24 -3.30 -14.21
N TYR A 73 6.08 -3.92 -14.41
CA TYR A 73 5.11 -3.45 -15.41
C TYR A 73 4.63 -2.02 -15.15
N TYR A 74 4.35 -1.65 -13.89
CA TYR A 74 4.02 -0.26 -13.56
C TYR A 74 5.18 0.70 -13.88
N GLU A 75 6.42 0.34 -13.58
CA GLU A 75 7.59 1.17 -13.88
C GLU A 75 7.82 1.32 -15.40
N GLU A 76 7.56 0.29 -16.19
CA GLU A 76 7.56 0.38 -17.66
C GLU A 76 6.45 1.29 -18.18
N ASP A 77 5.25 1.23 -17.57
CA ASP A 77 4.11 2.05 -17.96
C ASP A 77 4.35 3.54 -17.68
N PHE A 78 5.14 3.89 -16.65
CA PHE A 78 5.56 5.27 -16.44
C PHE A 78 6.29 5.82 -17.66
N SER A 79 7.18 5.02 -18.24
CA SER A 79 7.97 5.41 -19.43
C SER A 79 7.12 5.49 -20.70
N LYS A 80 6.03 4.72 -20.80
CA LYS A 80 5.14 4.68 -21.97
C LYS A 80 4.10 5.81 -21.96
N HIS A 81 3.57 6.16 -20.79
CA HIS A 81 2.36 6.97 -20.66
C HIS A 81 2.58 8.33 -20.01
N ALA A 82 3.63 8.53 -19.24
CA ALA A 82 3.93 9.83 -18.64
C ALA A 82 4.76 10.72 -19.58
N PRO A 83 4.68 12.06 -19.46
CA PRO A 83 5.58 12.97 -20.16
C PRO A 83 7.05 12.64 -19.83
N LYS A 84 7.90 12.53 -20.85
CA LYS A 84 9.30 12.06 -20.70
C LYS A 84 10.09 12.84 -19.65
N GLU A 85 9.86 14.14 -19.56
CA GLU A 85 10.52 15.04 -18.60
C GLU A 85 10.04 14.81 -17.15
N VAL A 86 8.90 14.16 -16.94
CA VAL A 86 8.32 13.88 -15.60
C VAL A 86 8.72 12.49 -15.09
N VAL A 87 8.97 11.53 -16.00
CA VAL A 87 9.29 10.13 -15.67
C VAL A 87 10.38 9.98 -14.59
N PRO A 88 11.52 10.68 -14.67
CA PRO A 88 12.56 10.55 -13.64
C PRO A 88 12.07 10.96 -12.24
N ARG A 89 11.18 11.96 -12.16
CA ARG A 89 10.60 12.42 -10.88
C ARG A 89 9.54 11.45 -10.37
N ILE A 90 8.75 10.85 -11.26
CA ILE A 90 7.81 9.77 -10.90
C ILE A 90 8.57 8.61 -10.26
N MET A 91 9.66 8.16 -10.90
CA MET A 91 10.50 7.08 -10.37
C MET A 91 11.12 7.44 -9.00
N MET A 92 11.58 8.68 -8.82
CA MET A 92 12.10 9.13 -7.51
C MET A 92 11.04 9.07 -6.43
N VAL A 93 9.83 9.57 -6.70
CA VAL A 93 8.70 9.51 -5.74
C VAL A 93 8.34 8.07 -5.44
N TRP A 94 8.08 7.27 -6.49
CA TRP A 94 7.69 5.87 -6.40
C TRP A 94 8.66 5.03 -5.56
N ASN A 95 9.97 5.16 -5.82
CA ASN A 95 11.02 4.42 -5.12
C ASN A 95 11.22 4.89 -3.68
N SER A 96 10.82 6.11 -3.33
CA SER A 96 10.98 6.63 -1.98
C SER A 96 9.90 6.17 -0.99
N ILE A 97 8.75 5.70 -1.47
CA ILE A 97 7.59 5.41 -0.62
C ILE A 97 7.92 4.47 0.55
N PRO A 98 8.55 3.29 0.34
CA PRO A 98 8.85 2.38 1.44
C PRO A 98 9.73 3.02 2.51
N SER A 99 10.80 3.70 2.09
CA SER A 99 11.74 4.33 3.01
C SER A 99 11.14 5.50 3.79
N GLN A 100 10.19 6.24 3.20
CA GLN A 100 9.50 7.32 3.88
C GLN A 100 8.46 6.81 4.88
N LEU A 101 7.75 5.73 4.56
CA LEU A 101 6.80 5.08 5.47
C LEU A 101 7.50 4.35 6.63
N ALA A 102 8.74 3.91 6.47
CA ALA A 102 9.54 3.29 7.53
C ALA A 102 10.00 4.30 8.60
N LYS A 103 9.98 5.60 8.31
CA LYS A 103 10.36 6.64 9.29
C LYS A 103 9.27 6.83 10.35
N GLU A 104 9.68 7.20 11.57
CA GLU A 104 8.78 7.40 12.70
C GLU A 104 7.63 8.37 12.38
N ASN A 105 7.94 9.52 11.79
CA ASN A 105 6.93 10.53 11.45
C ASN A 105 6.06 10.17 10.23
N ARG A 106 6.54 9.32 9.31
CA ARG A 106 5.84 8.89 8.06
C ARG A 106 5.31 10.04 7.20
N LYS A 107 5.62 11.30 7.52
CA LYS A 107 5.30 12.47 6.68
C LYS A 107 6.13 12.41 5.41
N PHE A 108 5.51 12.70 4.25
CA PHE A 108 6.24 12.78 3.00
C PHE A 108 7.20 13.98 3.01
N MET A 109 8.48 13.71 2.76
CA MET A 109 9.56 14.70 2.81
C MET A 109 10.23 14.81 1.46
N TYR A 110 10.07 15.95 0.79
CA TYR A 110 10.69 16.20 -0.52
C TYR A 110 12.24 16.14 -0.46
N GLY A 111 12.84 16.60 0.62
CA GLY A 111 14.28 16.51 0.86
C GLY A 111 14.83 15.09 0.92
N ALA A 112 13.98 14.06 1.13
CA ALA A 112 14.37 12.66 1.06
C ALA A 112 14.49 12.13 -0.38
N LEU A 113 13.93 12.85 -1.37
CA LEU A 113 14.04 12.51 -2.79
C LEU A 113 15.38 12.98 -3.35
N ARG A 114 15.76 14.20 -3.03
CA ARG A 114 17.00 14.85 -3.46
C ARG A 114 17.29 16.05 -2.54
N GLU A 115 18.55 16.31 -2.29
CA GLU A 115 18.96 17.52 -1.56
C GLU A 115 18.42 18.78 -2.24
N GLY A 116 17.83 19.69 -1.46
CA GLY A 116 17.21 20.92 -1.94
C GLY A 116 15.89 20.74 -2.72
N ALA A 117 15.32 19.54 -2.78
CA ALA A 117 14.05 19.29 -3.46
C ALA A 117 12.90 20.07 -2.80
N ARG A 118 12.08 20.69 -3.64
CA ARG A 118 10.89 21.46 -3.23
C ARG A 118 9.62 20.83 -3.78
N ALA A 119 8.48 21.10 -3.15
CA ALA A 119 7.16 20.59 -3.56
C ALA A 119 6.90 20.81 -5.06
N LYS A 120 7.11 22.02 -5.56
CA LYS A 120 6.88 22.40 -6.96
C LYS A 120 7.67 21.54 -7.99
N ASP A 121 8.80 20.95 -7.56
CA ASP A 121 9.65 20.14 -8.47
C ASP A 121 9.03 18.77 -8.73
N PHE A 122 8.15 18.29 -7.84
CA PHE A 122 7.57 16.95 -7.84
C PHE A 122 6.04 16.93 -7.95
N GLU A 123 5.39 18.09 -7.98
CA GLU A 123 3.93 18.20 -7.98
C GLU A 123 3.30 17.42 -9.14
N LEU A 124 3.78 17.61 -10.37
CA LEU A 124 3.28 16.88 -11.54
C LEU A 124 3.52 15.37 -11.45
N ALA A 125 4.65 14.95 -10.86
CA ALA A 125 4.95 13.53 -10.69
C ALA A 125 4.04 12.88 -9.66
N ILE A 126 3.78 13.55 -8.55
CA ILE A 126 2.86 13.07 -7.52
C ILE A 126 1.43 13.06 -8.05
N GLN A 127 1.01 14.11 -8.76
CA GLN A 127 -0.30 14.18 -9.39
C GLN A 127 -0.51 13.02 -10.37
N TRP A 128 0.49 12.76 -11.23
CA TRP A 128 0.42 11.65 -12.18
C TRP A 128 0.23 10.29 -11.50
N LEU A 129 0.99 10.02 -10.43
CA LEU A 129 0.85 8.76 -9.66
C LEU A 129 -0.52 8.66 -8.97
N GLU A 130 -1.07 9.78 -8.49
CA GLU A 130 -2.39 9.84 -7.86
C GLU A 130 -3.51 9.64 -8.88
N ASP A 131 -3.44 10.30 -10.04
CA ASP A 131 -4.41 10.16 -11.13
C ASP A 131 -4.40 8.74 -11.73
N ALA A 132 -3.22 8.10 -11.77
CA ALA A 132 -3.08 6.69 -12.14
C ALA A 132 -3.58 5.72 -11.05
N GLY A 133 -3.98 6.20 -9.88
CA GLY A 133 -4.47 5.37 -8.77
C GLY A 133 -3.39 4.55 -8.06
N LEU A 134 -2.11 4.86 -8.26
CA LEU A 134 -0.99 4.09 -7.73
C LEU A 134 -0.56 4.52 -6.34
N ILE A 135 -0.95 5.73 -5.92
CA ILE A 135 -0.71 6.26 -4.58
C ILE A 135 -1.97 6.85 -3.97
N LEU A 136 -1.97 6.87 -2.65
CA LEU A 136 -3.00 7.50 -1.83
C LEU A 136 -2.34 8.51 -0.89
N LYS A 137 -2.87 9.75 -0.85
CA LYS A 137 -2.43 10.77 0.11
C LYS A 137 -3.37 10.85 1.30
N SER A 138 -2.82 10.80 2.51
CA SER A 138 -3.55 11.05 3.75
C SER A 138 -3.05 12.35 4.35
N TYR A 139 -3.88 13.38 4.32
CA TYR A 139 -3.53 14.73 4.80
C TYR A 139 -3.66 14.86 6.30
N ARG A 140 -2.79 15.67 6.89
CA ARG A 140 -2.96 16.11 8.26
C ARG A 140 -4.10 17.13 8.33
N VAL A 141 -4.86 17.08 9.43
CA VAL A 141 -5.79 18.13 9.82
C VAL A 141 -5.28 18.81 11.09
N SER A 142 -5.37 20.13 11.14
CA SER A 142 -4.93 20.93 12.31
C SER A 142 -5.93 20.82 13.49
N LYS A 143 -7.21 20.52 13.15
CA LYS A 143 -8.30 20.37 14.12
C LYS A 143 -9.30 19.34 13.61
N PRO A 144 -9.77 18.39 14.46
CA PRO A 144 -10.80 17.41 14.09
C PRO A 144 -12.20 18.00 14.19
N ASP A 145 -12.52 18.99 13.36
CA ASP A 145 -13.79 19.70 13.33
C ASP A 145 -14.42 19.63 11.94
N ILE A 146 -15.72 19.89 11.81
CA ILE A 146 -16.50 19.76 10.56
C ILE A 146 -16.65 21.10 9.89
N PRO A 147 -16.39 21.19 8.57
CA PRO A 147 -15.91 20.17 7.64
C PRO A 147 -14.38 19.98 7.75
N LEU A 148 -13.91 18.73 7.78
CA LEU A 148 -12.47 18.41 7.92
C LEU A 148 -11.60 19.10 6.86
N ILE A 149 -12.13 19.31 5.66
CA ILE A 149 -11.42 19.94 4.55
C ILE A 149 -10.97 21.40 4.90
N ALA A 150 -11.72 22.08 5.76
CA ALA A 150 -11.38 23.44 6.19
C ALA A 150 -10.12 23.50 7.08
N TYR A 151 -9.75 22.36 7.67
CA TYR A 151 -8.61 22.22 8.58
C TYR A 151 -7.47 21.40 7.97
N MET A 152 -7.57 21.05 6.68
CA MET A 152 -6.59 20.22 5.99
C MET A 152 -5.33 21.01 5.66
N GLU A 153 -4.18 20.47 6.06
CA GLU A 153 -2.87 21.02 5.76
C GLU A 153 -2.34 20.39 4.45
N MET A 154 -2.54 21.06 3.31
CA MET A 154 -2.16 20.56 1.98
C MET A 154 -0.67 20.19 1.85
N ASN A 155 0.22 20.83 2.62
CA ASN A 155 1.65 20.58 2.60
C ASN A 155 2.10 19.50 3.60
N SER A 156 1.17 18.84 4.28
CA SER A 156 1.46 17.85 5.30
C SER A 156 0.64 16.58 5.11
N PHE A 157 1.22 15.60 4.42
CA PHE A 157 0.54 14.34 4.12
C PHE A 157 1.48 13.15 4.25
N LYS A 158 0.89 11.98 4.43
CA LYS A 158 1.53 10.68 4.24
C LYS A 158 1.17 10.15 2.86
N MET A 159 2.09 9.43 2.24
CA MET A 159 1.88 8.82 0.94
C MET A 159 1.95 7.31 1.07
N PHE A 160 0.92 6.63 0.63
CA PHE A 160 0.83 5.17 0.66
C PHE A 160 0.74 4.64 -0.77
N MET A 161 1.27 3.45 -0.99
CA MET A 161 0.96 2.69 -2.20
C MET A 161 -0.49 2.18 -2.13
N PHE A 162 -1.11 1.99 -3.28
CA PHE A 162 -2.49 1.51 -3.39
C PHE A 162 -2.68 0.05 -2.95
N ASP A 163 -1.59 -0.73 -2.89
CA ASP A 163 -1.61 -2.13 -2.44
C ASP A 163 -0.50 -2.41 -1.42
N VAL A 164 -0.85 -3.11 -0.32
CA VAL A 164 0.07 -3.39 0.78
C VAL A 164 1.05 -4.52 0.44
N GLY A 165 0.64 -5.50 -0.36
CA GLY A 165 1.52 -6.58 -0.82
C GLY A 165 2.60 -6.07 -1.75
N LEU A 166 2.25 -5.19 -2.69
CA LEU A 166 3.23 -4.52 -3.55
C LEU A 166 4.17 -3.60 -2.74
N LEU A 167 3.66 -2.94 -1.69
CA LEU A 167 4.50 -2.15 -0.79
C LEU A 167 5.53 -3.03 -0.08
N THR A 168 5.12 -4.19 0.45
CA THR A 168 6.04 -5.12 1.14
C THR A 168 7.03 -5.76 0.17
N ALA A 169 6.62 -6.04 -1.07
CA ALA A 169 7.52 -6.48 -2.14
C ALA A 169 8.58 -5.43 -2.44
N LYS A 170 8.14 -4.19 -2.69
CA LYS A 170 9.03 -3.05 -2.98
C LYS A 170 9.98 -2.72 -1.82
N ALA A 171 9.54 -2.96 -0.59
CA ALA A 171 10.36 -2.81 0.63
C ALA A 171 11.34 -3.98 0.86
N GLY A 172 11.29 -5.04 0.05
CA GLY A 172 12.12 -6.23 0.21
C GLY A 172 11.82 -7.05 1.48
N LEU A 173 10.60 -6.93 2.05
CA LEU A 173 10.24 -7.66 3.27
C LEU A 173 10.00 -9.14 2.96
N SER A 174 10.67 -10.02 3.72
CA SER A 174 10.49 -11.47 3.58
C SER A 174 9.19 -11.96 4.24
N ALA A 175 8.67 -13.08 3.75
CA ALA A 175 7.52 -13.76 4.36
C ALA A 175 7.78 -14.09 5.84
N ARG A 176 8.98 -14.56 6.15
CA ARG A 176 9.39 -14.92 7.51
C ARG A 176 9.23 -13.74 8.49
N LEU A 177 9.70 -12.56 8.10
CA LEU A 177 9.61 -11.37 8.95
C LEU A 177 8.16 -10.98 9.27
N LEU A 178 7.26 -11.12 8.31
CA LEU A 178 5.86 -10.73 8.46
C LEU A 178 5.00 -11.80 9.16
N LEU A 179 5.27 -13.08 8.90
CA LEU A 179 4.44 -14.17 9.39
C LEU A 179 4.87 -14.68 10.77
N GLU A 180 6.19 -14.82 10.99
CA GLU A 180 6.73 -15.36 12.24
C GLU A 180 6.98 -14.27 13.31
N GLY A 181 7.08 -13.01 12.90
CA GLY A 181 7.50 -11.92 13.78
C GLY A 181 9.01 -11.88 13.97
N SER A 182 9.54 -10.78 14.44
CA SER A 182 10.95 -10.60 14.85
C SER A 182 11.17 -11.07 16.28
#